data_f5f6a6d1ebe66eb8ef36fb857e9ed313
#
_entry.id   f5f6a6d1ebe66eb8ef36fb857e9ed313
#
_cell.length_a   1.000
_cell.length_b   1.000
_cell.length_c   1.000
_cell.angle_alpha   90.00
_cell.angle_beta   90.00
_cell.angle_gamma   90.00
#
_symmetry.space_group_name_H-M   'P 1'
#
loop_
_entity.id
_entity.type
_entity.pdbx_description
1 polymer ?
#
loop_
_entity_poly.entity_id
_entity_poly.type
_entity_poly.pdbx_seq_one_letter_code
_entity_poly.pdbx_strand_id
1 'polypeptide(L)'
;MDIERGIRVAVDTGKVILGSNKTIQAIKLGNGELVVIANNAPKTLKDDVETYSKLSNIPVYTFEGSSVELGSICGKPFTVTTLMIQEPGDSNILEIKE
;
A
#
# COMPACT_ATOMS: atom_id res chain seq x y z
N MET A 1 6.00 -15.46 -4.54
CA MET A 1 4.94 -14.62 -5.12
C MET A 1 5.55 -13.38 -5.76
N ASP A 2 4.99 -12.95 -6.87
CA ASP A 2 5.38 -11.70 -7.53
C ASP A 2 4.59 -10.56 -6.90
N ILE A 3 5.27 -9.72 -6.11
CA ILE A 3 4.63 -8.61 -5.40
C ILE A 3 4.03 -7.59 -6.38
N GLU A 4 4.71 -7.32 -7.50
CA GLU A 4 4.24 -6.35 -8.47
C GLU A 4 2.91 -6.80 -9.09
N ARG A 5 2.84 -8.06 -9.47
CA ARG A 5 1.61 -8.63 -10.01
C ARG A 5 0.50 -8.64 -8.96
N GLY A 6 0.85 -8.99 -7.72
CA GLY A 6 -0.11 -8.98 -6.62
C GLY A 6 -0.74 -7.62 -6.41
N ILE A 7 0.07 -6.56 -6.44
CA ILE A 7 -0.41 -5.19 -6.32
C ILE A 7 -1.35 -4.86 -7.49
N ARG A 8 -0.94 -5.19 -8.72
CA ARG A 8 -1.73 -4.88 -9.91
C ARG A 8 -3.08 -5.58 -9.90
N VAL A 9 -3.10 -6.85 -9.54
CA VAL A 9 -4.35 -7.62 -9.47
C VAL A 9 -5.26 -7.05 -8.39
N ALA A 10 -4.72 -6.65 -7.24
CA ALA A 10 -5.52 -6.04 -6.19
C ALA A 10 -6.12 -4.71 -6.65
N VAL A 11 -5.36 -3.88 -7.36
CA VAL A 11 -5.86 -2.61 -7.89
C VAL A 11 -6.99 -2.85 -8.90
N ASP A 12 -6.81 -3.85 -9.76
CA ASP A 12 -7.77 -4.10 -10.83
C ASP A 12 -9.05 -4.83 -10.35
N THR A 13 -8.95 -5.70 -9.37
CA THR A 13 -10.07 -6.58 -8.98
C THR A 13 -10.57 -6.36 -7.56
N GLY A 14 -9.82 -5.67 -6.73
CA GLY A 14 -10.17 -5.44 -5.34
C GLY A 14 -10.51 -3.99 -5.05
N LYS A 15 -10.34 -3.62 -3.79
CA LYS A 15 -10.54 -2.24 -3.32
C LYS A 15 -9.22 -1.71 -2.79
N VAL A 16 -8.68 -0.69 -3.45
CA VAL A 16 -7.38 -0.11 -3.10
C VAL A 16 -7.52 1.41 -3.06
N ILE A 17 -7.01 2.00 -1.97
CA ILE A 17 -6.92 3.45 -1.83
C ILE A 17 -5.51 3.87 -2.24
N LEU A 18 -5.41 4.82 -3.16
CA LEU A 18 -4.12 5.35 -3.59
C LEU A 18 -3.93 6.74 -3.01
N GLY A 19 -2.73 6.99 -2.49
CA GLY A 19 -2.37 8.29 -1.97
C GLY A 19 -2.14 8.29 -0.46
N SER A 20 -1.20 9.14 -0.02
CA SER A 20 -0.72 9.13 1.36
C SER A 20 -1.78 9.59 2.37
N ASN A 21 -2.44 10.71 2.09
CA ASN A 21 -3.42 11.27 3.04
C ASN A 21 -4.61 10.33 3.23
N LYS A 22 -5.14 9.79 2.14
CA LYS A 22 -6.27 8.87 2.19
C LYS A 22 -5.89 7.56 2.88
N THR A 23 -4.67 7.09 2.62
CA THR A 23 -4.17 5.88 3.25
C THR A 23 -4.05 6.04 4.76
N ILE A 24 -3.47 7.17 5.20
CA ILE A 24 -3.34 7.43 6.64
C ILE A 24 -4.71 7.51 7.31
N GLN A 25 -5.67 8.17 6.69
CA GLN A 25 -7.02 8.23 7.23
C GLN A 25 -7.62 6.83 7.37
N ALA A 26 -7.44 5.99 6.36
CA ALA A 26 -7.94 4.61 6.42
C ALA A 26 -7.25 3.80 7.51
N ILE A 27 -5.94 3.99 7.70
CA ILE A 27 -5.21 3.32 8.78
C ILE A 27 -5.78 3.71 10.14
N LYS A 28 -6.01 5.00 10.37
CA LYS A 28 -6.55 5.50 11.62
C LYS A 28 -7.92 4.92 11.94
N LEU A 29 -8.71 4.64 10.91
CA LEU A 29 -10.02 4.03 11.06
C LEU A 29 -9.96 2.50 11.16
N GLY A 30 -8.77 1.91 11.01
CA GLY A 30 -8.62 0.47 10.98
C GLY A 30 -9.23 -0.18 9.75
N ASN A 31 -9.36 0.56 8.66
CA ASN A 31 -10.12 0.16 7.49
C ASN A 31 -9.20 -0.28 6.34
N GLY A 32 -8.56 -1.43 6.51
CA GLY A 32 -7.69 -1.98 5.49
C GLY A 32 -6.97 -3.22 5.95
N GLU A 33 -6.38 -3.93 4.99
CA GLU A 33 -5.72 -5.21 5.22
C GLU A 33 -4.21 -5.14 5.08
N LEU A 34 -3.70 -4.26 4.23
CA LEU A 34 -2.27 -4.14 3.97
C LEU A 34 -1.94 -2.76 3.45
N VAL A 35 -0.90 -2.13 4.01
CA VAL A 35 -0.35 -0.88 3.48
C VAL A 35 0.90 -1.20 2.69
N VAL A 36 1.03 -0.59 1.51
CA VAL A 36 2.25 -0.66 0.72
C VAL A 36 2.82 0.74 0.60
N ILE A 37 4.10 0.90 0.94
CA ILE A 37 4.77 2.18 0.89
C ILE A 37 6.03 2.08 0.05
N ALA A 38 6.25 3.07 -0.84
CA ALA A 38 7.42 3.09 -1.70
C ALA A 38 8.69 3.37 -0.89
N ASN A 39 9.79 2.77 -1.32
CA ASN A 39 11.06 2.87 -0.61
C ASN A 39 11.58 4.31 -0.51
N ASN A 40 11.27 5.16 -1.50
CA ASN A 40 11.72 6.55 -1.50
C ASN A 40 10.75 7.52 -0.80
N ALA A 41 9.79 7.01 -0.04
CA ALA A 41 8.87 7.87 0.70
C ALA A 41 9.63 8.72 1.73
N PRO A 42 9.18 9.97 1.97
CA PRO A 42 9.80 10.80 3.01
C PRO A 42 9.75 10.13 4.38
N LYS A 43 10.78 10.37 5.18
CA LYS A 43 10.89 9.75 6.50
C LYS A 43 9.70 10.05 7.39
N THR A 44 9.19 11.28 7.35
CA THR A 44 8.02 11.66 8.13
C THR A 44 6.80 10.81 7.78
N LEU A 45 6.60 10.55 6.50
CA LEU A 45 5.49 9.71 6.04
C LEU A 45 5.70 8.25 6.46
N LYS A 46 6.92 7.73 6.33
CA LYS A 46 7.22 6.37 6.78
C LYS A 46 6.95 6.20 8.28
N ASP A 47 7.37 7.19 9.08
CA ASP A 47 7.16 7.17 10.52
C ASP A 47 5.67 7.19 10.87
N ASP A 48 4.89 8.03 10.21
CA ASP A 48 3.46 8.14 10.45
C ASP A 48 2.74 6.84 10.07
N VAL A 49 3.06 6.29 8.91
CA VAL A 49 2.46 5.02 8.45
C VAL A 49 2.78 3.92 9.45
N GLU A 50 4.04 3.82 9.88
CA GLU A 50 4.44 2.79 10.83
C GLU A 50 3.71 2.94 12.16
N THR A 51 3.65 4.16 12.71
CA THR A 51 3.00 4.43 13.98
C THR A 51 1.52 4.06 13.96
N TYR A 52 0.79 4.57 12.98
CA TYR A 52 -0.65 4.32 12.91
C TYR A 52 -0.98 2.87 12.56
N SER A 53 -0.15 2.25 11.72
CA SER A 53 -0.35 0.84 11.35
C SER A 53 -0.18 -0.09 12.55
N LYS A 54 0.77 0.20 13.42
CA LYS A 54 0.95 -0.58 14.66
C LYS A 54 -0.27 -0.46 15.58
N LEU A 55 -0.80 0.76 15.72
CA LEU A 55 -1.97 1.00 16.55
C LEU A 55 -3.21 0.29 16.03
N SER A 56 -3.32 0.12 14.72
CA SER A 56 -4.48 -0.49 14.06
C SER A 56 -4.25 -1.96 13.69
N ASN A 57 -3.08 -2.52 13.99
CA ASN A 57 -2.70 -3.90 13.64
C ASN A 57 -2.80 -4.18 12.14
N ILE A 58 -2.40 -3.21 11.32
CA ILE A 58 -2.39 -3.38 9.87
C ILE A 58 -0.94 -3.57 9.42
N PRO A 59 -0.60 -4.65 8.72
CA PRO A 59 0.77 -4.86 8.25
C PRO A 59 1.17 -3.85 7.18
N VAL A 60 2.46 -3.55 7.14
CA VAL A 60 3.04 -2.62 6.16
C VAL A 60 4.10 -3.37 5.36
N TYR A 61 4.02 -3.26 4.05
CA TYR A 61 5.03 -3.78 3.15
C TYR A 61 5.78 -2.61 2.51
N THR A 62 7.11 -2.62 2.62
CA THR A 62 7.93 -1.62 1.94
C THR A 62 8.27 -2.12 0.55
N PHE A 63 7.71 -1.47 -0.45
CA PHE A 63 8.00 -1.79 -1.85
C PHE A 63 9.43 -1.35 -2.19
N GLU A 64 10.22 -2.25 -2.75
CA GLU A 64 11.64 -2.00 -3.06
C GLU A 64 11.82 -1.23 -4.36
N GLY A 65 11.02 -0.20 -4.56
CA GLY A 65 11.11 0.66 -5.73
C GLY A 65 10.61 2.03 -5.39
N SER A 66 10.68 2.93 -6.37
CA SER A 66 10.26 4.31 -6.18
C SER A 66 8.74 4.47 -6.30
N SER A 67 8.27 5.66 -5.91
CA SER A 67 6.86 6.02 -6.10
C SER A 67 6.47 6.06 -7.57
N VAL A 68 7.42 6.36 -8.46
CA VAL A 68 7.19 6.31 -9.90
C VAL A 68 6.92 4.87 -10.34
N GLU A 69 7.75 3.94 -9.89
CA GLU A 69 7.59 2.52 -10.22
C GLU A 69 6.29 1.97 -9.64
N LEU A 70 5.98 2.34 -8.40
CA LEU A 70 4.75 1.87 -7.75
C LEU A 70 3.51 2.38 -8.49
N GLY A 71 3.50 3.64 -8.91
CA GLY A 71 2.42 4.19 -9.71
C GLY A 71 2.25 3.45 -11.03
N SER A 72 3.36 3.14 -11.69
CA SER A 72 3.36 2.39 -12.94
C SER A 72 2.77 0.99 -12.75
N ILE A 73 3.15 0.31 -11.68
CA ILE A 73 2.62 -1.01 -11.34
C ILE A 73 1.11 -0.96 -11.12
N CYS A 74 0.63 0.11 -10.51
CA CYS A 74 -0.82 0.31 -10.31
C CYS A 74 -1.54 0.67 -11.62
N GLY A 75 -0.81 0.86 -12.71
CA GLY A 75 -1.39 1.24 -13.99
C GLY A 75 -1.83 2.69 -14.03
N LYS A 76 -1.21 3.56 -13.25
CA LYS A 76 -1.57 4.97 -13.16
C LYS A 76 -0.52 5.87 -13.81
N PRO A 77 -0.95 7.01 -14.38
CA PRO A 77 -0.01 7.96 -15.00
C PRO A 77 0.59 8.95 -14.00
N PHE A 78 0.59 8.61 -12.72
CA PHE A 78 1.12 9.48 -11.67
C PHE A 78 1.85 8.64 -10.62
N THR A 79 2.62 9.29 -9.76
CA THR A 79 3.36 8.62 -8.69
C THR A 79 2.42 8.17 -7.58
N VAL A 80 2.73 7.01 -6.99
CA VAL A 80 2.02 6.50 -5.82
C VAL A 80 3.06 6.21 -4.75
N THR A 81 3.07 7.00 -3.69
CA THR A 81 4.01 6.82 -2.59
C THR A 81 3.50 5.81 -1.58
N THR A 82 2.20 5.82 -1.32
CA THR A 82 1.57 4.93 -0.34
C THR A 82 0.21 4.52 -0.86
N LEU A 83 -0.14 3.27 -0.62
CA LEU A 83 -1.48 2.76 -0.93
C LEU A 83 -1.96 1.83 0.18
N MET A 84 -3.27 1.66 0.27
CA MET A 84 -3.91 0.76 1.22
C MET A 84 -4.76 -0.25 0.45
N ILE A 85 -4.50 -1.53 0.67
CA ILE A 85 -5.34 -2.58 0.12
C ILE A 85 -6.43 -2.88 1.14
N GLN A 86 -7.66 -2.51 0.82
CA GLN A 86 -8.82 -2.78 1.66
C GLN A 86 -9.39 -4.14 1.39
N GLU A 87 -9.48 -4.52 0.12
CA GLU A 87 -9.91 -5.84 -0.31
C GLU A 87 -9.01 -6.29 -1.45
N PRO A 88 -8.38 -7.46 -1.34
CA PRO A 88 -7.40 -7.88 -2.34
C PRO A 88 -8.02 -8.36 -3.66
N GLY A 89 -9.34 -8.60 -3.70
CA GLY A 89 -9.97 -9.16 -4.88
C GLY A 89 -9.38 -10.52 -5.22
N ASP A 90 -8.94 -10.70 -6.45
CA ASP A 90 -8.34 -11.96 -6.90
C ASP A 90 -6.85 -12.07 -6.58
N SER A 91 -6.27 -11.08 -5.89
CA SER A 91 -4.86 -11.08 -5.54
C SER A 91 -4.62 -11.90 -4.27
N ASN A 92 -3.49 -12.60 -4.25
CA ASN A 92 -3.04 -13.28 -3.03
C ASN A 92 -1.97 -12.47 -2.29
N ILE A 93 -1.96 -11.15 -2.49
CA ILE A 93 -0.97 -10.26 -1.90
C ILE A 93 -0.97 -10.28 -0.37
N LEU A 94 -2.11 -10.60 0.24
CA LEU A 94 -2.17 -10.66 1.71
C LEU A 94 -1.37 -11.82 2.30
N GLU A 95 -0.91 -12.75 1.48
CA GLU A 95 -0.03 -13.83 1.91
C GLU A 95 1.41 -13.36 2.12
N ILE A 96 1.74 -12.16 1.64
CA ILE A 96 3.07 -11.57 1.83
C ILE A 96 3.17 -11.04 3.25
N LYS A 97 4.22 -11.44 3.96
CA LYS A 97 4.48 -10.98 5.32
C LYS A 97 5.89 -10.44 5.41
N GLU A 98 6.00 -9.31 6.04
CA GLU A 98 7.28 -8.68 6.36
C GLU A 98 7.95 -9.39 7.54
#